data_073c324cc2c6e925260de3afd2cbe7ec
#
_entry.id   073c324cc2c6e925260de3afd2cbe7ec
#
_cell.length_a   1.000
_cell.length_b   1.000
_cell.length_c   1.000
_cell.angle_alpha   90.00
_cell.angle_beta   90.00
_cell.angle_gamma   90.00
#
_symmetry.space_group_name_H-M   'P 1'
#
loop_
_entity.id
_entity.type
_entity.pdbx_description
1 polymer ?
#
loop_
_entity_poly.entity_id
_entity_poly.type
_entity_poly.pdbx_seq_one_letter_code
_entity_poly.pdbx_strand_id
1 'polypeptide(L)'
;MQAVLGVMQGRLSPPEEGRFQSFPRSSWRQEFPRARDAGIGYIEWIYDDYGASVNPIATVEGRAEINALKEQFGLQTPSVCGDWLMDFPLIRCSEQEQAQRVRVFHDMLHWASEIGASRVVLPFVDASSIRTEEEANLLIRILERSLPVSEKTGVEMHLEADFAPSKFAHFLARVPHPAIKVNYDTGNSSGLGYVAREEFAAYGERIGSIHIKDRLRNPDGSVTTKPLGHGSADFDDVFACIRHIKYSGGFTLQVARGDDGDEVNWIKRQAEFVRNYWN
;
A
#
# COMPACT_ATOMS: atom_id res chain seq x y z
N MET A 1 -11.92 -19.55 -5.06
CA MET A 1 -11.86 -18.86 -3.74
C MET A 1 -12.35 -17.45 -3.94
N GLN A 2 -13.26 -16.98 -3.09
CA GLN A 2 -13.78 -15.62 -3.20
C GLN A 2 -12.66 -14.62 -2.88
N ALA A 3 -12.54 -13.53 -3.66
CA ALA A 3 -11.54 -12.50 -3.43
C ALA A 3 -11.74 -11.83 -2.06
N VAL A 4 -10.69 -11.81 -1.23
CA VAL A 4 -10.68 -10.98 -0.03
C VAL A 4 -10.31 -9.57 -0.46
N LEU A 5 -11.27 -8.65 -0.40
CA LEU A 5 -11.07 -7.26 -0.81
C LEU A 5 -10.91 -6.36 0.40
N GLY A 6 -9.93 -5.50 0.30
CA GLY A 6 -9.70 -4.39 1.22
C GLY A 6 -9.75 -3.06 0.51
N VAL A 7 -9.67 -2.01 1.28
CA VAL A 7 -9.64 -0.65 0.78
C VAL A 7 -8.55 0.16 1.48
N MET A 8 -7.87 1.01 0.73
CA MET A 8 -6.99 2.03 1.29
C MET A 8 -7.81 2.99 2.15
N GLN A 9 -7.38 3.22 3.37
CA GLN A 9 -8.03 4.15 4.28
C GLN A 9 -8.22 5.53 3.63
N GLY A 10 -9.31 6.21 4.00
CA GLY A 10 -9.71 7.48 3.40
C GLY A 10 -10.53 7.35 2.11
N ARG A 11 -10.63 6.17 1.50
CA ARG A 11 -11.45 5.98 0.28
C ARG A 11 -12.94 5.83 0.53
N LEU A 12 -13.34 5.56 1.76
CA LEU A 12 -14.75 5.46 2.19
C LEU A 12 -15.27 6.76 2.79
N SER A 13 -14.46 7.80 2.81
CA SER A 13 -14.78 9.11 3.34
C SER A 13 -14.55 10.20 2.29
N PRO A 14 -15.31 11.31 2.31
CA PRO A 14 -14.98 12.47 1.49
C PRO A 14 -13.53 12.91 1.70
N PRO A 15 -12.84 13.41 0.65
CA PRO A 15 -11.47 13.88 0.75
C PRO A 15 -11.38 15.08 1.67
N GLU A 16 -10.54 15.00 2.69
CA GLU A 16 -10.28 16.14 3.56
C GLU A 16 -9.31 17.12 2.88
N GLU A 17 -9.63 18.40 2.88
CA GLU A 17 -8.84 19.49 2.26
C GLU A 17 -8.47 19.22 0.79
N GLY A 18 -9.31 18.47 0.06
CA GLY A 18 -9.08 18.14 -1.34
C GLY A 18 -7.95 17.11 -1.57
N ARG A 19 -7.43 16.48 -0.52
CA ARG A 19 -6.36 15.49 -0.63
C ARG A 19 -6.84 14.21 -1.28
N PHE A 20 -6.13 13.78 -2.31
CA PHE A 20 -6.47 12.54 -3.01
C PHE A 20 -6.31 11.31 -2.10
N GLN A 21 -5.22 11.26 -1.33
CA GLN A 21 -4.91 10.20 -0.37
C GLN A 21 -4.36 10.83 0.92
N SER A 22 -4.98 10.52 2.04
CA SER A 22 -4.52 10.91 3.36
C SER A 22 -5.30 10.14 4.44
N PHE A 23 -4.75 10.13 5.64
CA PHE A 23 -5.47 9.66 6.82
C PHE A 23 -6.73 10.54 7.06
N PRO A 24 -7.95 9.96 7.14
CA PRO A 24 -9.18 10.73 7.31
C PRO A 24 -9.37 11.15 8.78
N ARG A 25 -8.73 12.25 9.16
CA ARG A 25 -8.57 12.74 10.56
C ARG A 25 -9.90 12.83 11.31
N SER A 26 -10.95 13.30 10.65
CA SER A 26 -12.26 13.52 11.28
C SER A 26 -13.19 12.31 11.17
N SER A 27 -12.98 11.44 10.17
CA SER A 27 -13.96 10.41 9.79
C SER A 27 -13.41 8.97 9.83
N TRP A 28 -12.19 8.73 10.31
CA TRP A 28 -11.57 7.40 10.30
C TRP A 28 -12.41 6.31 10.99
N ARG A 29 -13.16 6.68 12.06
CA ARG A 29 -14.04 5.74 12.78
C ARG A 29 -15.21 5.29 11.91
N GLN A 30 -15.75 6.20 11.12
CA GLN A 30 -16.89 5.95 10.23
C GLN A 30 -16.51 5.05 9.05
N GLU A 31 -15.22 4.92 8.73
CA GLU A 31 -14.79 4.02 7.67
C GLU A 31 -15.04 2.54 7.99
N PHE A 32 -15.07 2.15 9.26
CA PHE A 32 -15.38 0.77 9.64
C PHE A 32 -16.82 0.35 9.26
N PRO A 33 -17.90 1.04 9.71
CA PRO A 33 -19.23 0.69 9.25
C PRO A 33 -19.39 0.83 7.73
N ARG A 34 -18.78 1.84 7.11
CA ARG A 34 -18.84 2.05 5.65
C ARG A 34 -18.13 0.93 4.88
N ALA A 35 -17.00 0.41 5.37
CA ALA A 35 -16.32 -0.74 4.78
C ALA A 35 -17.21 -1.98 4.81
N ARG A 36 -17.82 -2.27 5.97
CA ARG A 36 -18.79 -3.36 6.09
C ARG A 36 -19.95 -3.18 5.10
N ASP A 37 -20.53 -1.98 5.02
CA ASP A 37 -21.64 -1.68 4.11
C ASP A 37 -21.22 -1.77 2.64
N ALA A 38 -19.96 -1.49 2.32
CA ALA A 38 -19.37 -1.71 0.99
C ALA A 38 -19.05 -3.17 0.68
N GLY A 39 -19.19 -4.09 1.64
CA GLY A 39 -18.82 -5.50 1.46
C GLY A 39 -17.30 -5.71 1.37
N ILE A 40 -16.53 -4.86 2.06
CA ILE A 40 -15.07 -4.89 2.17
C ILE A 40 -14.67 -5.63 3.43
N GLY A 41 -13.67 -6.50 3.36
CA GLY A 41 -13.22 -7.34 4.46
C GLY A 41 -12.11 -6.72 5.33
N TYR A 42 -11.38 -5.73 4.80
CA TYR A 42 -10.30 -5.08 5.56
C TYR A 42 -10.05 -3.64 5.12
N ILE A 43 -9.46 -2.85 6.02
CA ILE A 43 -8.96 -1.51 5.76
C ILE A 43 -7.43 -1.57 5.84
N GLU A 44 -6.72 -1.11 4.80
CA GLU A 44 -5.31 -0.82 4.88
C GLU A 44 -5.11 0.53 5.54
N TRP A 45 -4.45 0.54 6.70
CA TRP A 45 -4.27 1.74 7.51
C TRP A 45 -3.26 2.68 6.88
N ILE A 46 -3.51 3.99 6.89
CA ILE A 46 -2.55 4.99 6.44
C ILE A 46 -1.86 5.65 7.64
N TYR A 47 -0.53 5.76 7.57
CA TYR A 47 0.25 6.67 8.39
C TYR A 47 0.98 7.66 7.50
N ASP A 48 0.52 8.91 7.49
CA ASP A 48 1.02 10.03 6.67
C ASP A 48 1.35 11.25 7.55
N ASP A 49 2.05 12.24 7.00
CA ASP A 49 2.37 13.48 7.72
C ASP A 49 1.11 14.28 8.08
N TYR A 50 0.14 14.33 7.15
CA TYR A 50 -1.12 15.05 7.36
C TYR A 50 -1.86 14.59 8.61
N GLY A 51 -1.94 13.30 8.83
CA GLY A 51 -2.63 12.68 9.95
C GLY A 51 -1.80 12.46 11.19
N ALA A 52 -0.46 12.47 11.11
CA ALA A 52 0.45 11.96 12.14
C ALA A 52 0.15 12.45 13.57
N SER A 53 -0.18 13.73 13.72
CA SER A 53 -0.44 14.34 15.04
C SER A 53 -1.72 13.84 15.74
N VAL A 54 -2.64 13.23 14.99
CA VAL A 54 -3.97 12.77 15.49
C VAL A 54 -4.24 11.31 15.12
N ASN A 55 -3.30 10.64 14.46
CA ASN A 55 -3.47 9.25 14.05
C ASN A 55 -3.48 8.32 15.27
N PRO A 56 -4.60 7.61 15.54
CA PRO A 56 -4.73 6.79 16.74
C PRO A 56 -3.73 5.63 16.77
N ILE A 57 -3.18 5.20 15.64
CA ILE A 57 -2.19 4.13 15.60
C ILE A 57 -0.95 4.44 16.44
N ALA A 58 -0.61 5.72 16.60
CA ALA A 58 0.57 6.15 17.34
C ALA A 58 0.40 6.08 18.88
N THR A 59 -0.82 5.86 19.39
CA THR A 59 -1.09 5.80 20.84
C THR A 59 -1.62 4.44 21.27
N VAL A 60 -1.38 4.05 22.52
CA VAL A 60 -1.87 2.77 23.07
C VAL A 60 -3.40 2.73 23.07
N GLU A 61 -4.03 3.81 23.53
CA GLU A 61 -5.48 3.94 23.58
C GLU A 61 -6.10 3.88 22.18
N GLY A 62 -5.46 4.55 21.22
CA GLY A 62 -5.93 4.55 19.84
C GLY A 62 -5.83 3.16 19.18
N ARG A 63 -4.75 2.41 19.42
CA ARG A 63 -4.64 1.04 18.91
C ARG A 63 -5.68 0.10 19.57
N ALA A 64 -5.98 0.30 20.85
CA ALA A 64 -7.07 -0.42 21.50
C ALA A 64 -8.42 -0.09 20.87
N GLU A 65 -8.69 1.19 20.54
CA GLU A 65 -9.91 1.61 19.85
C GLU A 65 -10.00 1.02 18.43
N ILE A 66 -8.91 1.01 17.65
CA ILE A 66 -8.85 0.37 16.33
C ILE A 66 -9.25 -1.11 16.44
N ASN A 67 -8.67 -1.83 17.40
CA ASN A 67 -8.97 -3.25 17.61
C ASN A 67 -10.44 -3.49 18.02
N ALA A 68 -11.01 -2.64 18.86
CA ALA A 68 -12.43 -2.71 19.23
C ALA A 68 -13.34 -2.48 18.01
N LEU A 69 -13.03 -1.52 17.16
CA LEU A 69 -13.80 -1.26 15.93
C LEU A 69 -13.68 -2.43 14.93
N LYS A 70 -12.49 -3.02 14.78
CA LYS A 70 -12.31 -4.23 13.96
C LYS A 70 -13.21 -5.36 14.43
N GLU A 71 -13.23 -5.64 15.71
CA GLU A 71 -14.10 -6.67 16.29
C GLU A 71 -15.57 -6.34 16.11
N GLN A 72 -15.98 -5.11 16.42
CA GLN A 72 -17.37 -4.65 16.32
C GLN A 72 -17.93 -4.79 14.90
N PHE A 73 -17.13 -4.51 13.87
CA PHE A 73 -17.58 -4.52 12.48
C PHE A 73 -17.14 -5.75 11.68
N GLY A 74 -16.42 -6.70 12.30
CA GLY A 74 -15.94 -7.92 11.65
C GLY A 74 -14.92 -7.63 10.54
N LEU A 75 -14.09 -6.60 10.72
CA LEU A 75 -13.08 -6.16 9.76
C LEU A 75 -11.66 -6.49 10.23
N GLN A 76 -10.73 -6.49 9.29
CA GLN A 76 -9.30 -6.63 9.56
C GLN A 76 -8.54 -5.36 9.16
N THR A 77 -7.32 -5.22 9.66
CA THR A 77 -6.33 -4.23 9.22
C THR A 77 -5.01 -4.94 9.01
N PRO A 78 -4.87 -5.72 7.90
CA PRO A 78 -3.71 -6.60 7.71
C PRO A 78 -2.45 -5.85 7.30
N SER A 79 -2.56 -4.57 6.96
CA SER A 79 -1.42 -3.74 6.53
C SER A 79 -1.53 -2.30 6.97
N VAL A 80 -0.36 -1.67 7.09
CA VAL A 80 -0.18 -0.23 7.27
C VAL A 80 0.58 0.32 6.08
N CYS A 81 0.03 1.33 5.40
CA CYS A 81 0.74 2.07 4.36
C CYS A 81 1.51 3.22 5.01
N GLY A 82 2.82 3.21 4.86
CA GLY A 82 3.74 4.20 5.45
C GLY A 82 3.93 5.42 4.55
N ASP A 83 2.85 6.10 4.13
CA ASP A 83 2.90 7.28 3.26
C ASP A 83 3.74 8.42 3.85
N TRP A 84 3.91 8.46 5.18
CA TRP A 84 4.81 9.38 5.86
C TRP A 84 6.24 9.34 5.31
N LEU A 85 6.69 8.17 4.84
CA LEU A 85 8.01 8.01 4.23
C LEU A 85 8.13 8.61 2.83
N MET A 86 7.04 9.03 2.21
CA MET A 86 7.08 9.81 0.97
C MET A 86 7.47 11.26 1.24
N ASP A 87 6.95 11.84 2.33
CA ASP A 87 7.28 13.21 2.77
C ASP A 87 8.64 13.26 3.49
N PHE A 88 8.98 12.20 4.22
CA PHE A 88 10.24 12.04 4.97
C PHE A 88 11.03 10.81 4.51
N PRO A 89 11.60 10.83 3.30
CA PRO A 89 12.31 9.68 2.74
C PRO A 89 13.49 9.23 3.61
N LEU A 90 13.71 7.93 3.71
CA LEU A 90 14.87 7.34 4.43
C LEU A 90 16.21 7.62 3.75
N ILE A 91 16.17 8.14 2.53
CA ILE A 91 17.30 8.53 1.67
C ILE A 91 17.24 10.04 1.41
N ARG A 92 18.32 10.63 0.95
CA ARG A 92 18.44 12.08 0.67
C ARG A 92 18.14 12.97 1.88
N CYS A 93 18.69 12.60 3.02
CA CYS A 93 18.58 13.35 4.26
C CYS A 93 19.89 13.28 5.04
N SER A 94 20.06 14.11 6.06
CA SER A 94 21.19 14.05 6.97
C SER A 94 21.17 12.75 7.81
N GLU A 95 22.31 12.32 8.35
CA GLU A 95 22.39 11.15 9.22
C GLU A 95 21.46 11.27 10.45
N GLN A 96 21.34 12.47 11.01
CA GLN A 96 20.46 12.73 12.14
C GLN A 96 18.97 12.56 11.78
N GLU A 97 18.54 13.12 10.64
CA GLU A 97 17.17 12.95 10.11
C GLU A 97 16.91 11.49 9.78
N GLN A 98 17.87 10.81 9.13
CA GLN A 98 17.73 9.39 8.82
C GLN A 98 17.52 8.55 10.07
N ALA A 99 18.33 8.77 11.11
CA ALA A 99 18.18 8.05 12.38
C ALA A 99 16.80 8.28 13.01
N GLN A 100 16.24 9.50 12.90
CA GLN A 100 14.87 9.81 13.36
C GLN A 100 13.82 9.11 12.49
N ARG A 101 13.95 9.17 11.17
CA ARG A 101 13.01 8.55 10.22
C ARG A 101 12.99 7.02 10.35
N VAL A 102 14.16 6.40 10.56
CA VAL A 102 14.26 4.97 10.86
C VAL A 102 13.56 4.62 12.17
N ARG A 103 13.63 5.46 13.20
CA ARG A 103 12.85 5.23 14.45
C ARG A 103 11.35 5.23 14.18
N VAL A 104 10.83 6.23 13.46
CA VAL A 104 9.41 6.27 13.08
C VAL A 104 9.02 5.05 12.25
N PHE A 105 9.88 4.60 11.34
CA PHE A 105 9.66 3.36 10.59
C PHE A 105 9.59 2.14 11.52
N HIS A 106 10.49 2.02 12.49
CA HIS A 106 10.45 0.93 13.49
C HIS A 106 9.19 1.03 14.37
N ASP A 107 8.78 2.24 14.75
CA ASP A 107 7.52 2.45 15.49
C ASP A 107 6.31 1.97 14.66
N MET A 108 6.27 2.23 13.34
CA MET A 108 5.23 1.70 12.46
C MET A 108 5.17 0.17 12.46
N LEU A 109 6.32 -0.53 12.49
CA LEU A 109 6.35 -2.00 12.60
C LEU A 109 5.74 -2.47 13.94
N HIS A 110 6.06 -1.79 15.05
CA HIS A 110 5.46 -2.10 16.35
C HIS A 110 3.96 -1.81 16.37
N TRP A 111 3.53 -0.64 15.92
CA TRP A 111 2.11 -0.28 15.88
C TRP A 111 1.31 -1.23 14.98
N ALA A 112 1.86 -1.59 13.82
CA ALA A 112 1.26 -2.57 12.91
C ALA A 112 1.01 -3.90 13.63
N SER A 113 2.01 -4.44 14.34
CA SER A 113 1.87 -5.66 15.12
C SER A 113 0.75 -5.55 16.18
N GLU A 114 0.68 -4.44 16.90
CA GLU A 114 -0.31 -4.24 17.97
C GLU A 114 -1.76 -4.10 17.45
N ILE A 115 -1.96 -3.66 16.21
CA ILE A 115 -3.28 -3.71 15.57
C ILE A 115 -3.53 -4.99 14.77
N GLY A 116 -2.63 -5.99 14.85
CA GLY A 116 -2.74 -7.26 14.16
C GLY A 116 -2.47 -7.20 12.66
N ALA A 117 -1.77 -6.17 12.18
CA ALA A 117 -1.28 -6.11 10.83
C ALA A 117 -0.03 -6.98 10.68
N SER A 118 0.08 -7.66 9.53
CA SER A 118 1.21 -8.54 9.21
C SER A 118 2.24 -7.89 8.29
N ARG A 119 1.99 -6.67 7.81
CA ARG A 119 2.89 -5.96 6.90
C ARG A 119 2.80 -4.44 7.02
N VAL A 120 3.90 -3.79 6.68
CA VAL A 120 3.96 -2.35 6.41
C VAL A 120 4.36 -2.17 4.95
N VAL A 121 3.59 -1.41 4.19
CA VAL A 121 3.92 -1.01 2.82
C VAL A 121 4.81 0.22 2.87
N LEU A 122 5.95 0.15 2.20
CA LEU A 122 6.98 1.19 2.16
C LEU A 122 7.05 1.76 0.74
N PRO A 123 6.47 2.95 0.49
CA PRO A 123 6.48 3.57 -0.83
C PRO A 123 7.82 4.24 -1.12
N PHE A 124 8.51 3.77 -2.16
CA PHE A 124 9.70 4.37 -2.76
C PHE A 124 9.38 4.85 -4.18
N VAL A 125 8.42 5.75 -4.26
CA VAL A 125 7.87 6.32 -5.49
C VAL A 125 7.87 7.85 -5.41
N ASP A 126 7.70 8.53 -6.52
CA ASP A 126 7.63 9.99 -6.60
C ASP A 126 8.81 10.68 -5.89
N ALA A 127 8.57 11.45 -4.82
CA ALA A 127 9.61 12.16 -4.07
C ALA A 127 10.58 11.20 -3.35
N SER A 128 10.10 10.01 -2.95
CA SER A 128 10.89 8.98 -2.27
C SER A 128 11.56 7.98 -3.21
N SER A 129 11.38 8.09 -4.54
CA SER A 129 12.00 7.22 -5.56
C SER A 129 13.50 7.04 -5.34
N ILE A 130 13.99 5.83 -5.57
CA ILE A 130 15.43 5.49 -5.48
C ILE A 130 16.07 5.80 -6.83
N ARG A 131 16.94 6.80 -6.87
CA ARG A 131 17.50 7.38 -8.11
C ARG A 131 18.88 6.88 -8.47
N THR A 132 19.71 6.62 -7.45
CA THR A 132 21.11 6.23 -7.64
C THR A 132 21.44 4.90 -6.96
N GLU A 133 22.59 4.32 -7.33
CA GLU A 133 23.07 3.09 -6.72
C GLU A 133 23.48 3.30 -5.25
N GLU A 134 23.98 4.51 -4.91
CA GLU A 134 24.31 4.88 -3.53
C GLU A 134 23.06 4.92 -2.65
N GLU A 135 21.96 5.45 -3.17
CA GLU A 135 20.65 5.44 -2.49
C GLU A 135 20.13 4.01 -2.32
N ALA A 136 20.25 3.17 -3.34
CA ALA A 136 19.89 1.76 -3.26
C ALA A 136 20.72 1.02 -2.19
N ASN A 137 22.04 1.24 -2.18
CA ASN A 137 22.95 0.68 -1.19
C ASN A 137 22.63 1.13 0.22
N LEU A 138 22.26 2.40 0.39
CA LEU A 138 21.86 2.96 1.67
C LEU A 138 20.55 2.32 2.16
N LEU A 139 19.55 2.24 1.29
CA LEU A 139 18.26 1.64 1.64
C LEU A 139 18.41 0.15 2.01
N ILE A 140 19.22 -0.61 1.27
CA ILE A 140 19.53 -2.01 1.61
C ILE A 140 20.04 -2.12 3.05
N ARG A 141 21.02 -1.30 3.43
CA ARG A 141 21.54 -1.29 4.81
C ARG A 141 20.49 -0.92 5.85
N ILE A 142 19.56 -0.02 5.52
CA ILE A 142 18.46 0.34 6.41
C ILE A 142 17.51 -0.85 6.58
N LEU A 143 17.10 -1.49 5.47
CA LEU A 143 16.23 -2.66 5.50
C LEU A 143 16.85 -3.81 6.31
N GLU A 144 18.14 -4.13 6.06
CA GLU A 144 18.86 -5.15 6.81
C GLU A 144 18.90 -4.86 8.33
N ARG A 145 19.18 -3.61 8.71
CA ARG A 145 19.16 -3.18 10.12
C ARG A 145 17.75 -3.20 10.75
N SER A 146 16.71 -3.17 9.94
CA SER A 146 15.32 -3.22 10.39
C SER A 146 14.79 -4.66 10.51
N LEU A 147 15.48 -5.66 9.95
CA LEU A 147 15.08 -7.07 10.03
C LEU A 147 14.84 -7.56 11.47
N PRO A 148 15.71 -7.27 12.46
CA PRO A 148 15.46 -7.72 13.84
C PRO A 148 14.13 -7.18 14.43
N VAL A 149 13.71 -5.98 14.03
CA VAL A 149 12.43 -5.40 14.45
C VAL A 149 11.28 -6.09 13.72
N SER A 150 11.39 -6.28 12.41
CA SER A 150 10.42 -7.02 11.59
C SER A 150 10.21 -8.44 12.12
N GLU A 151 11.28 -9.18 12.39
CA GLU A 151 11.21 -10.53 12.96
C GLU A 151 10.56 -10.57 14.35
N LYS A 152 10.94 -9.64 15.24
CA LYS A 152 10.38 -9.53 16.59
C LYS A 152 8.90 -9.22 16.58
N THR A 153 8.45 -8.36 15.66
CA THR A 153 7.05 -7.94 15.55
C THR A 153 6.21 -8.91 14.70
N GLY A 154 6.84 -9.77 13.90
CA GLY A 154 6.18 -10.62 12.91
C GLY A 154 5.57 -9.83 11.74
N VAL A 155 6.05 -8.59 11.51
CA VAL A 155 5.53 -7.69 10.48
C VAL A 155 6.50 -7.63 9.30
N GLU A 156 6.02 -7.96 8.11
CA GLU A 156 6.79 -7.92 6.86
C GLU A 156 6.95 -6.48 6.35
N MET A 157 8.00 -6.23 5.59
CA MET A 157 8.29 -4.97 4.89
C MET A 157 7.99 -5.14 3.41
N HIS A 158 6.90 -4.55 2.91
CA HIS A 158 6.49 -4.65 1.52
C HIS A 158 6.90 -3.39 0.76
N LEU A 159 7.81 -3.52 -0.18
CA LEU A 159 8.37 -2.41 -0.95
C LEU A 159 7.48 -2.12 -2.15
N GLU A 160 7.04 -0.88 -2.29
CA GLU A 160 6.46 -0.35 -3.51
C GLU A 160 7.48 0.59 -4.16
N ALA A 161 7.93 0.29 -5.38
CA ALA A 161 8.97 1.05 -6.04
C ALA A 161 8.68 1.25 -7.53
N ASP A 162 9.17 2.37 -8.06
CA ASP A 162 9.04 2.74 -9.47
C ASP A 162 10.19 2.24 -10.36
N PHE A 163 10.92 1.25 -9.90
CA PHE A 163 11.97 0.61 -10.67
C PHE A 163 11.44 -0.14 -11.89
N ALA A 164 12.19 -0.09 -12.99
CA ALA A 164 11.98 -1.03 -14.10
C ALA A 164 12.11 -2.49 -13.60
N PRO A 165 11.36 -3.46 -14.18
CA PRO A 165 11.25 -4.82 -13.65
C PRO A 165 12.58 -5.51 -13.36
N SER A 166 13.53 -5.46 -14.29
CA SER A 166 14.87 -6.05 -14.13
C SER A 166 15.69 -5.36 -13.02
N LYS A 167 15.56 -4.05 -12.89
CA LYS A 167 16.26 -3.27 -11.84
C LYS A 167 15.68 -3.60 -10.47
N PHE A 168 14.35 -3.76 -10.36
CA PHE A 168 13.74 -4.15 -9.10
C PHE A 168 14.11 -5.57 -8.69
N ALA A 169 14.09 -6.52 -9.63
CA ALA A 169 14.58 -7.88 -9.39
C ALA A 169 16.04 -7.89 -8.89
N HIS A 170 16.91 -7.10 -9.51
CA HIS A 170 18.30 -6.97 -9.07
C HIS A 170 18.42 -6.39 -7.65
N PHE A 171 17.64 -5.35 -7.33
CA PHE A 171 17.58 -4.79 -5.98
C PHE A 171 17.12 -5.84 -4.96
N LEU A 172 16.04 -6.56 -5.25
CA LEU A 172 15.49 -7.60 -4.36
C LEU A 172 16.43 -8.79 -4.16
N ALA A 173 17.22 -9.15 -5.16
CA ALA A 173 18.23 -10.21 -5.05
C ALA A 173 19.33 -9.88 -4.03
N ARG A 174 19.53 -8.60 -3.72
CA ARG A 174 20.51 -8.12 -2.72
C ARG A 174 19.94 -8.10 -1.30
N VAL A 175 18.63 -8.25 -1.14
CA VAL A 175 17.92 -8.35 0.16
C VAL A 175 17.02 -9.59 0.15
N PRO A 176 17.59 -10.80 0.10
CA PRO A 176 16.85 -12.05 -0.12
C PRO A 176 16.08 -12.55 1.12
N HIS A 177 15.78 -11.68 2.06
CA HIS A 177 15.10 -12.06 3.30
C HIS A 177 13.58 -12.22 3.10
N PRO A 178 12.94 -13.26 3.66
CA PRO A 178 11.52 -13.55 3.43
C PRO A 178 10.57 -12.47 3.97
N ALA A 179 10.98 -11.69 4.97
CA ALA A 179 10.21 -10.56 5.49
C ALA A 179 10.25 -9.32 4.58
N ILE A 180 11.09 -9.30 3.54
CA ILE A 180 11.14 -8.23 2.56
C ILE A 180 10.44 -8.70 1.30
N LYS A 181 9.30 -8.11 0.99
CA LYS A 181 8.45 -8.47 -0.14
C LYS A 181 8.13 -7.27 -1.02
N VAL A 182 7.35 -7.48 -2.04
CA VAL A 182 6.88 -6.44 -2.95
C VAL A 182 5.41 -6.16 -2.67
N ASN A 183 5.04 -4.88 -2.60
CA ASN A 183 3.68 -4.42 -2.85
C ASN A 183 3.57 -4.07 -4.34
N TYR A 184 2.81 -4.86 -5.09
CA TYR A 184 2.58 -4.61 -6.51
C TYR A 184 1.39 -3.67 -6.68
N ASP A 185 1.63 -2.47 -7.22
CA ASP A 185 0.57 -1.49 -7.53
C ASP A 185 0.30 -1.50 -9.05
N THR A 186 -0.88 -1.97 -9.45
CA THR A 186 -1.27 -2.12 -10.86
C THR A 186 -1.32 -0.79 -11.60
N GLY A 187 -1.68 0.30 -10.90
CA GLY A 187 -1.76 1.63 -11.50
C GLY A 187 -0.40 2.32 -11.61
N ASN A 188 0.48 2.15 -10.63
CA ASN A 188 1.83 2.70 -10.71
C ASN A 188 2.61 1.99 -11.83
N SER A 189 2.51 0.67 -11.92
CA SER A 189 3.08 -0.14 -12.99
C SER A 189 2.62 0.31 -14.37
N SER A 190 1.30 0.36 -14.61
CA SER A 190 0.73 0.77 -15.90
C SER A 190 1.02 2.23 -16.24
N GLY A 191 1.03 3.12 -15.24
CA GLY A 191 1.39 4.53 -15.39
C GLY A 191 2.84 4.73 -15.84
N LEU A 192 3.75 3.86 -15.39
CA LEU A 192 5.15 3.83 -15.83
C LEU A 192 5.31 3.14 -17.21
N GLY A 193 4.28 2.46 -17.69
CA GLY A 193 4.29 1.73 -18.96
C GLY A 193 4.95 0.36 -18.85
N TYR A 194 4.99 -0.23 -17.67
CA TYR A 194 5.49 -1.59 -17.48
C TYR A 194 4.42 -2.61 -17.86
N VAL A 195 4.87 -3.82 -18.22
CA VAL A 195 4.03 -4.92 -18.64
C VAL A 195 3.98 -5.96 -17.52
N ALA A 196 2.77 -6.30 -17.06
CA ALA A 196 2.58 -7.17 -15.90
C ALA A 196 3.36 -8.50 -16.01
N ARG A 197 3.30 -9.18 -17.17
CA ARG A 197 4.02 -10.45 -17.35
C ARG A 197 5.54 -10.32 -17.23
N GLU A 198 6.13 -9.16 -17.59
CA GLU A 198 7.57 -8.92 -17.41
C GLU A 198 7.90 -8.70 -15.94
N GLU A 199 7.07 -7.96 -15.22
CA GLU A 199 7.22 -7.72 -13.79
C GLU A 199 7.06 -9.01 -12.99
N PHE A 200 6.01 -9.79 -13.27
CA PHE A 200 5.77 -11.07 -12.60
C PHE A 200 6.83 -12.13 -12.93
N ALA A 201 7.37 -12.13 -14.15
CA ALA A 201 8.51 -12.97 -14.49
C ALA A 201 9.79 -12.55 -13.75
N ALA A 202 9.99 -11.25 -13.50
CA ALA A 202 11.18 -10.73 -12.86
C ALA A 202 11.17 -10.90 -11.32
N TYR A 203 10.03 -10.66 -10.66
CA TYR A 203 9.95 -10.66 -9.19
C TYR A 203 8.62 -11.17 -8.62
N GLY A 204 7.80 -11.87 -9.40
CA GLY A 204 6.48 -12.35 -8.98
C GLY A 204 6.49 -13.19 -7.70
N GLU A 205 7.54 -14.01 -7.49
CA GLU A 205 7.70 -14.81 -6.26
C GLU A 205 7.90 -13.97 -4.99
N ARG A 206 8.26 -12.69 -5.15
CA ARG A 206 8.45 -11.76 -4.03
C ARG A 206 7.21 -10.92 -3.75
N ILE A 207 6.15 -11.00 -4.57
CA ILE A 207 4.91 -10.24 -4.35
C ILE A 207 4.19 -10.77 -3.11
N GLY A 208 4.03 -9.90 -2.11
CA GLY A 208 3.36 -10.21 -0.85
C GLY A 208 2.04 -9.46 -0.66
N SER A 209 1.84 -8.35 -1.37
CA SER A 209 0.59 -7.59 -1.38
C SER A 209 0.36 -6.94 -2.74
N ILE A 210 -0.91 -6.60 -3.01
CA ILE A 210 -1.32 -6.02 -4.29
C ILE A 210 -2.27 -4.86 -4.03
N HIS A 211 -1.91 -3.68 -4.55
CA HIS A 211 -2.80 -2.55 -4.70
C HIS A 211 -3.46 -2.59 -6.08
N ILE A 212 -4.78 -2.53 -6.08
CA ILE A 212 -5.58 -2.42 -7.30
C ILE A 212 -5.91 -0.95 -7.53
N LYS A 213 -5.34 -0.43 -8.59
CA LYS A 213 -5.42 0.96 -9.03
C LYS A 213 -5.39 0.99 -10.55
N ASP A 214 -5.93 2.02 -11.15
CA ASP A 214 -5.78 2.24 -12.58
C ASP A 214 -5.31 3.66 -12.85
N ARG A 215 -4.34 3.80 -13.72
CA ARG A 215 -3.79 5.10 -14.12
C ARG A 215 -3.72 5.16 -15.65
N LEU A 216 -4.19 6.26 -16.20
CA LEU A 216 -4.05 6.55 -17.62
C LEU A 216 -2.71 7.25 -17.86
N ARG A 217 -1.88 6.65 -18.70
CA ARG A 217 -0.69 7.30 -19.24
C ARG A 217 -1.08 8.11 -20.47
N ASN A 218 -1.01 9.42 -20.36
CA ASN A 218 -1.36 10.33 -21.45
C ASN A 218 -0.21 10.43 -22.48
N PRO A 219 -0.53 10.84 -23.73
CA PRO A 219 0.49 10.99 -24.78
C PRO A 219 1.58 12.03 -24.46
N ASP A 220 1.30 13.00 -23.59
CA ASP A 220 2.26 14.00 -23.12
C ASP A 220 3.18 13.49 -22.00
N GLY A 221 3.01 12.22 -21.60
CA GLY A 221 3.77 11.59 -20.51
C GLY A 221 3.20 11.81 -19.12
N SER A 222 2.16 12.64 -18.97
CA SER A 222 1.47 12.79 -17.69
C SER A 222 0.67 11.53 -17.34
N VAL A 223 0.41 11.32 -16.06
CA VAL A 223 -0.32 10.16 -15.56
C VAL A 223 -1.45 10.61 -14.67
N THR A 224 -2.67 10.11 -14.93
CA THR A 224 -3.86 10.44 -14.14
C THR A 224 -4.53 9.18 -13.61
N THR A 225 -4.93 9.18 -12.33
CA THR A 225 -5.68 8.05 -11.75
C THR A 225 -7.11 8.04 -12.31
N LYS A 226 -7.56 6.85 -12.72
CA LYS A 226 -8.86 6.61 -13.34
C LYS A 226 -9.65 5.55 -12.57
N PRO A 227 -10.98 5.47 -12.75
CA PRO A 227 -11.75 4.31 -12.36
C PRO A 227 -11.16 3.04 -12.97
N LEU A 228 -11.30 1.90 -12.30
CA LEU A 228 -10.78 0.63 -12.79
C LEU A 228 -11.36 0.30 -14.18
N GLY A 229 -10.51 -0.12 -15.10
CA GLY A 229 -10.84 -0.39 -16.50
C GLY A 229 -10.89 0.83 -17.42
N HIS A 230 -10.58 2.03 -16.92
CA HIS A 230 -10.57 3.27 -17.70
C HIS A 230 -9.17 3.90 -17.86
N GLY A 231 -8.15 3.23 -17.34
CA GLY A 231 -6.75 3.64 -17.45
C GLY A 231 -5.96 2.82 -18.46
N SER A 232 -4.70 2.59 -18.13
CA SER A 232 -3.74 1.86 -18.98
C SER A 232 -3.41 0.46 -18.47
N ALA A 233 -3.97 0.03 -17.31
CA ALA A 233 -3.72 -1.29 -16.76
C ALA A 233 -4.42 -2.36 -17.60
N ASP A 234 -3.66 -3.36 -18.06
CA ASP A 234 -4.20 -4.56 -18.69
C ASP A 234 -4.61 -5.56 -17.59
N PHE A 235 -5.84 -5.44 -17.11
CA PHE A 235 -6.33 -6.29 -16.03
C PHE A 235 -6.46 -7.76 -16.42
N ASP A 236 -6.66 -8.09 -17.70
CA ASP A 236 -6.66 -9.48 -18.18
C ASP A 236 -5.27 -10.11 -17.95
N ASP A 237 -4.22 -9.41 -18.37
CA ASP A 237 -2.83 -9.85 -18.19
C ASP A 237 -2.43 -9.85 -16.70
N VAL A 238 -2.76 -8.79 -15.96
CA VAL A 238 -2.51 -8.68 -14.51
C VAL A 238 -3.10 -9.86 -13.75
N PHE A 239 -4.39 -10.12 -13.89
CA PHE A 239 -5.04 -11.22 -13.15
C PHE A 239 -4.61 -12.61 -13.63
N ALA A 240 -4.23 -12.78 -14.91
CA ALA A 240 -3.60 -14.00 -15.39
C ALA A 240 -2.25 -14.26 -14.69
N CYS A 241 -1.41 -13.23 -14.57
CA CYS A 241 -0.13 -13.30 -13.85
C CYS A 241 -0.32 -13.61 -12.35
N ILE A 242 -1.27 -12.93 -11.69
CA ILE A 242 -1.60 -13.17 -10.27
C ILE A 242 -2.02 -14.62 -10.02
N ARG A 243 -2.85 -15.19 -10.91
CA ARG A 243 -3.21 -16.62 -10.84
C ARG A 243 -2.01 -17.53 -11.08
N HIS A 244 -1.13 -17.19 -12.02
CA HIS A 244 0.05 -17.97 -12.35
C HIS A 244 0.98 -18.15 -11.15
N ILE A 245 1.24 -17.09 -10.38
CA ILE A 245 2.05 -17.16 -9.16
C ILE A 245 1.30 -17.76 -7.96
N LYS A 246 0.04 -18.16 -8.14
CA LYS A 246 -0.84 -18.72 -7.08
C LYS A 246 -0.97 -17.79 -5.89
N TYR A 247 -1.06 -16.49 -6.15
CA TYR A 247 -1.26 -15.49 -5.09
C TYR A 247 -2.51 -15.81 -4.27
N SER A 248 -2.37 -15.79 -2.95
CA SER A 248 -3.45 -16.13 -2.00
C SER A 248 -3.83 -15.00 -1.07
N GLY A 249 -3.19 -13.82 -1.23
CA GLY A 249 -3.47 -12.64 -0.42
C GLY A 249 -4.74 -11.90 -0.86
N GLY A 250 -5.06 -10.84 -0.13
CA GLY A 250 -6.15 -9.93 -0.48
C GLY A 250 -5.70 -8.85 -1.47
N PHE A 251 -6.69 -8.16 -2.05
CA PHE A 251 -6.47 -7.02 -2.93
C PHE A 251 -6.92 -5.74 -2.24
N THR A 252 -6.03 -4.76 -2.11
CA THR A 252 -6.34 -3.43 -1.56
C THR A 252 -6.77 -2.48 -2.67
N LEU A 253 -8.00 -1.99 -2.61
CA LEU A 253 -8.52 -0.99 -3.54
C LEU A 253 -7.91 0.38 -3.22
N GLN A 254 -6.96 0.84 -4.03
CA GLN A 254 -6.38 2.19 -4.00
C GLN A 254 -6.90 3.02 -5.19
N VAL A 255 -8.18 2.95 -5.42
CA VAL A 255 -8.86 3.45 -6.62
C VAL A 255 -9.02 4.96 -6.66
N ALA A 256 -9.37 5.49 -7.84
CA ALA A 256 -9.78 6.88 -7.99
C ALA A 256 -10.93 7.24 -7.06
N ARG A 257 -11.07 8.52 -6.75
CA ARG A 257 -12.26 9.06 -6.07
C ARG A 257 -13.45 9.03 -7.02
N GLY A 258 -14.65 8.82 -6.47
CA GLY A 258 -15.91 9.01 -7.20
C GLY A 258 -16.30 10.49 -7.28
N ASP A 259 -17.16 10.80 -8.22
CA ASP A 259 -17.62 12.18 -8.47
C ASP A 259 -19.01 12.47 -7.88
N ASP A 260 -19.69 11.43 -7.37
CA ASP A 260 -21.09 11.49 -6.92
C ASP A 260 -21.25 11.76 -5.41
N GLY A 261 -20.14 11.83 -4.66
CA GLY A 261 -20.16 12.03 -3.20
C GLY A 261 -20.67 10.82 -2.42
N ASP A 262 -20.82 9.66 -3.06
CA ASP A 262 -21.20 8.39 -2.44
C ASP A 262 -20.04 7.39 -2.51
N GLU A 263 -19.07 7.58 -1.63
CA GLU A 263 -17.85 6.78 -1.56
C GLU A 263 -18.14 5.30 -1.32
N VAL A 264 -19.18 4.98 -0.56
CA VAL A 264 -19.54 3.58 -0.27
C VAL A 264 -19.99 2.86 -1.53
N ASN A 265 -20.93 3.44 -2.29
CA ASN A 265 -21.39 2.85 -3.55
C ASN A 265 -20.31 2.89 -4.62
N TRP A 266 -19.43 3.92 -4.60
CA TRP A 266 -18.28 3.96 -5.47
C TRP A 266 -17.36 2.76 -5.22
N ILE A 267 -16.97 2.51 -3.97
CA ILE A 267 -16.13 1.36 -3.62
C ILE A 267 -16.82 0.02 -3.94
N LYS A 268 -18.14 -0.10 -3.75
CA LYS A 268 -18.89 -1.29 -4.18
C LYS A 268 -18.70 -1.59 -5.67
N ARG A 269 -18.83 -0.57 -6.54
CA ARG A 269 -18.66 -0.72 -7.99
C ARG A 269 -17.22 -1.15 -8.34
N GLN A 270 -16.22 -0.54 -7.69
CA GLN A 270 -14.82 -0.92 -7.91
C GLN A 270 -14.50 -2.33 -7.38
N ALA A 271 -15.08 -2.72 -6.27
CA ALA A 271 -14.95 -4.07 -5.72
C ALA A 271 -15.59 -5.12 -6.65
N GLU A 272 -16.74 -4.81 -7.24
CA GLU A 272 -17.39 -5.70 -8.22
C GLU A 272 -16.54 -5.91 -9.47
N PHE A 273 -15.88 -4.83 -9.98
CA PHE A 273 -14.92 -4.95 -11.07
C PHE A 273 -13.86 -6.02 -10.77
N VAL A 274 -13.23 -5.95 -9.59
CA VAL A 274 -12.19 -6.94 -9.21
C VAL A 274 -12.78 -8.34 -9.07
N ARG A 275 -13.97 -8.49 -8.49
CA ARG A 275 -14.64 -9.80 -8.35
C ARG A 275 -14.91 -10.46 -9.70
N ASN A 276 -15.21 -9.69 -10.75
CA ASN A 276 -15.43 -10.21 -12.09
C ASN A 276 -14.18 -10.85 -12.70
N TYR A 277 -12.98 -10.42 -12.29
CA TYR A 277 -11.72 -11.01 -12.71
C TYR A 277 -11.26 -12.20 -11.86
N TRP A 278 -11.63 -12.24 -10.59
CA TRP A 278 -11.05 -13.18 -9.63
C TRP A 278 -11.96 -14.36 -9.22
N ASN A 279 -13.26 -14.26 -9.39
CA ASN A 279 -14.22 -15.31 -8.98
C ASN A 279 -14.41 -16.42 -10.02
#